data_5d4d81057114a2375c0ac3471d297649
#
_entry.id   5d4d81057114a2375c0ac3471d297649
#
_cell.length_a   1.000
_cell.length_b   1.000
_cell.length_c   1.000
_cell.angle_alpha   90.00
_cell.angle_beta   90.00
_cell.angle_gamma   90.00
#
_symmetry.space_group_name_H-M   'P 1'
#
loop_
_entity.id
_entity.type
_entity.pdbx_description
1 polymer ?
#
loop_
_entity_poly.entity_id
_entity_poly.type
_entity_poly.pdbx_seq_one_letter_code
_entity_poly.pdbx_strand_id
1 'polypeptide(L)'
;LNMFFGGKLKSMPPKLVSDDGRHIVIRPLAYCRESDLEKWAALREFPIIPCNLCGSQPNLQRQQVKQMLNDWEKRFPGRIETMFRSLANVVPSHLLDARLFDFVGLRATGTPDPEGDIAFDAQALPPLAPQAIDFMAQDD
;
A
#
# COMPACT_ATOMS: atom_id res chain seq x y z
N LEU A 1 -8.41 5.36 0.24
CA LEU A 1 -9.21 6.57 0.45
C LEU A 1 -8.43 7.83 0.10
N ASN A 2 -7.22 8.03 0.67
CA ASN A 2 -6.46 9.26 0.44
C ASN A 2 -6.24 9.57 -1.04
N MET A 3 -5.93 8.57 -1.86
CA MET A 3 -5.75 8.74 -3.30
C MET A 3 -7.07 9.09 -4.01
N PHE A 4 -8.17 8.39 -3.68
CA PHE A 4 -9.46 8.55 -4.39
C PHE A 4 -10.28 9.76 -3.93
N PHE A 5 -10.20 10.14 -2.65
CA PHE A 5 -11.03 11.19 -2.07
C PHE A 5 -10.23 12.33 -1.45
N GLY A 6 -8.96 12.13 -1.16
CA GLY A 6 -8.12 13.11 -0.46
C GLY A 6 -7.07 13.79 -1.34
N GLY A 7 -6.94 13.40 -2.62
CA GLY A 7 -5.92 13.94 -3.52
C GLY A 7 -4.48 13.76 -2.99
N LYS A 8 -4.22 12.72 -2.20
CA LYS A 8 -2.92 12.47 -1.58
C LYS A 8 -2.50 11.02 -1.73
N LEU A 9 -1.33 10.80 -2.29
CA LEU A 9 -0.69 9.49 -2.35
C LEU A 9 -0.03 9.19 -1.00
N LYS A 10 -0.80 8.70 -0.04
CA LYS A 10 -0.29 8.32 1.27
C LYS A 10 -1.08 7.17 1.88
N SER A 11 -0.39 6.34 2.63
CA SER A 11 -0.94 5.35 3.55
C SER A 11 -0.34 5.54 4.93
N MET A 12 -0.91 4.87 5.93
CA MET A 12 -0.29 4.84 7.25
C MET A 12 0.87 3.85 7.22
N PRO A 13 2.10 4.27 7.57
CA PRO A 13 3.26 3.39 7.52
C PRO A 13 3.18 2.30 8.59
N PRO A 14 4.01 1.23 8.49
CA PRO A 14 4.05 0.15 9.47
C PRO A 14 4.60 0.59 10.84
N LYS A 15 5.34 1.70 10.87
CA LYS A 15 5.91 2.30 12.08
C LYS A 15 5.85 3.83 11.96
N LEU A 16 5.39 4.49 13.00
CA LEU A 16 5.32 5.95 13.06
C LEU A 16 5.44 6.44 14.51
N VAL A 17 5.75 7.70 14.65
CA VAL A 17 5.69 8.40 15.95
C VAL A 17 4.27 8.93 16.11
N SER A 18 3.69 8.82 17.33
CA SER A 18 2.40 9.40 17.65
C SER A 18 2.41 10.93 17.51
N ASP A 19 1.24 11.54 17.30
CA ASP A 19 1.12 12.98 17.07
C ASP A 19 1.66 13.83 18.24
N ASP A 20 1.61 13.29 19.48
CA ASP A 20 2.18 13.92 20.67
C ASP A 20 3.70 13.69 20.82
N GLY A 21 4.32 12.96 19.91
CA GLY A 21 5.76 12.66 19.90
C GLY A 21 6.25 11.67 20.95
N ARG A 22 5.37 11.14 21.80
CA ARG A 22 5.77 10.34 22.97
C ARG A 22 5.90 8.85 22.71
N HIS A 23 5.20 8.34 21.70
CA HIS A 23 5.08 6.91 21.48
C HIS A 23 5.50 6.51 20.06
N ILE A 24 6.11 5.35 19.95
CA ILE A 24 6.30 4.67 18.66
C ILE A 24 5.15 3.70 18.48
N VAL A 25 4.33 3.95 17.47
CA VAL A 25 3.22 3.09 17.07
C VAL A 25 3.70 2.14 16.00
N ILE A 26 3.48 0.84 16.20
CA ILE A 26 3.77 -0.20 15.21
C ILE A 26 2.47 -0.84 14.73
N ARG A 27 2.47 -1.26 13.48
CA ARG A 27 1.35 -1.96 12.82
C ARG A 27 1.84 -3.29 12.26
N PRO A 28 1.92 -4.34 13.07
CA PRO A 28 2.51 -5.63 12.69
C PRO A 28 1.86 -6.24 11.46
N LEU A 29 0.55 -6.03 11.28
CA LEU A 29 -0.24 -6.59 10.17
C LEU A 29 -0.32 -5.64 8.95
N ALA A 30 0.53 -4.60 8.87
CA ALA A 30 0.45 -3.61 7.78
C ALA A 30 0.68 -4.20 6.38
N TYR A 31 1.37 -5.34 6.29
CA TYR A 31 1.68 -6.04 5.05
C TYR A 31 0.75 -7.23 4.79
N CYS A 32 -0.17 -7.53 5.71
CA CYS A 32 -1.12 -8.62 5.55
C CYS A 32 -2.34 -8.15 4.76
N ARG A 33 -2.85 -8.99 3.87
CA ARG A 33 -4.10 -8.73 3.17
C ARG A 33 -5.28 -8.90 4.14
N GLU A 34 -6.25 -8.00 4.08
CA GLU A 34 -7.47 -8.09 4.89
C GLU A 34 -8.21 -9.42 4.67
N SER A 35 -8.29 -9.88 3.41
CA SER A 35 -8.92 -11.16 3.09
C SER A 35 -8.26 -12.37 3.73
N ASP A 36 -6.95 -12.34 3.92
CA ASP A 36 -6.21 -13.43 4.56
C ASP A 36 -6.40 -13.38 6.08
N LEU A 37 -6.44 -12.17 6.65
CA LEU A 37 -6.78 -11.99 8.07
C LEU A 37 -8.21 -12.42 8.37
N GLU A 38 -9.18 -12.13 7.49
CA GLU A 38 -10.58 -12.58 7.62
C GLU A 38 -10.67 -14.12 7.64
N LYS A 39 -9.98 -14.78 6.69
CA LYS A 39 -9.94 -16.26 6.63
C LYS A 39 -9.28 -16.86 7.87
N TRP A 40 -8.16 -16.28 8.29
CA TRP A 40 -7.45 -16.76 9.47
C TRP A 40 -8.26 -16.58 10.75
N ALA A 41 -8.91 -15.42 10.91
CA ALA A 41 -9.78 -15.15 12.04
C ALA A 41 -10.97 -16.13 12.10
N ALA A 42 -11.57 -16.46 10.95
CA ALA A 42 -12.64 -17.45 10.85
C ALA A 42 -12.15 -18.86 11.22
N LEU A 43 -10.96 -19.25 10.69
CA LEU A 43 -10.37 -20.57 10.99
C LEU A 43 -10.05 -20.76 12.49
N ARG A 44 -9.60 -19.69 13.14
CA ARG A 44 -9.25 -19.70 14.58
C ARG A 44 -10.40 -19.32 15.49
N GLU A 45 -11.60 -19.10 14.95
CA GLU A 45 -12.81 -18.76 15.70
C GLU A 45 -12.61 -17.59 16.68
N PHE A 46 -11.86 -16.56 16.25
CA PHE A 46 -11.62 -15.40 17.11
C PHE A 46 -12.94 -14.71 17.48
N PRO A 47 -13.14 -14.35 18.77
CA PRO A 47 -14.34 -13.64 19.21
C PRO A 47 -14.34 -12.19 18.70
N ILE A 48 -14.63 -12.01 17.40
CA ILE A 48 -14.69 -10.69 16.78
C ILE A 48 -16.01 -10.02 17.13
N ILE A 49 -15.94 -8.88 17.81
CA ILE A 49 -17.11 -8.07 18.12
C ILE A 49 -17.56 -7.37 16.84
N PRO A 50 -18.83 -7.53 16.41
CA PRO A 50 -19.34 -6.81 15.25
C PRO A 50 -19.21 -5.30 15.46
N CYS A 51 -18.63 -4.60 14.48
CA CYS A 51 -18.54 -3.14 14.52
C CYS A 51 -19.87 -2.51 14.15
N ASN A 52 -20.68 -2.10 15.13
CA ASN A 52 -21.95 -1.41 14.92
C ASN A 52 -21.79 0.12 14.73
N LEU A 53 -20.56 0.63 14.77
CA LEU A 53 -20.25 2.07 14.67
C LEU A 53 -20.13 2.57 13.23
N CYS A 54 -20.43 1.75 12.24
CA CYS A 54 -20.08 1.98 10.85
C CYS A 54 -21.12 2.72 10.01
N GLY A 55 -22.01 3.52 10.61
CA GLY A 55 -22.97 4.36 9.88
C GLY A 55 -22.45 5.70 9.36
N SER A 56 -21.16 6.01 9.54
CA SER A 56 -20.57 7.29 9.10
C SER A 56 -20.25 7.31 7.60
N GLN A 57 -20.36 8.48 6.98
CA GLN A 57 -20.00 8.74 5.57
C GLN A 57 -18.62 8.16 5.17
N PRO A 58 -17.55 8.29 5.97
CA PRO A 58 -16.25 7.71 5.64
C PRO A 58 -16.24 6.18 5.51
N ASN A 59 -17.15 5.49 6.21
CA ASN A 59 -17.26 4.04 6.11
C ASN A 59 -17.96 3.58 4.83
N LEU A 60 -18.95 4.33 4.36
CA LEU A 60 -19.57 4.07 3.04
C LEU A 60 -18.52 4.19 1.93
N GLN A 61 -17.68 5.22 1.96
CA GLN A 61 -16.60 5.40 0.99
C GLN A 61 -15.56 4.25 1.07
N ARG A 62 -15.23 3.77 2.26
CA ARG A 62 -14.33 2.62 2.42
C ARG A 62 -14.92 1.35 1.81
N GLN A 63 -16.20 1.10 2.05
CA GLN A 63 -16.90 -0.05 1.48
C GLN A 63 -16.95 0.02 -0.04
N GLN A 64 -17.26 1.18 -0.61
CA GLN A 64 -17.27 1.40 -2.06
C GLN A 64 -15.88 1.13 -2.68
N VAL A 65 -14.83 1.68 -2.09
CA VAL A 65 -13.45 1.43 -2.57
C VAL A 65 -13.07 -0.05 -2.41
N LYS A 66 -13.42 -0.69 -1.30
CA LYS A 66 -13.17 -2.12 -1.08
C LYS A 66 -13.86 -2.96 -2.15
N GLN A 67 -15.13 -2.68 -2.43
CA GLN A 67 -15.89 -3.39 -3.46
C GLN A 67 -15.28 -3.19 -4.84
N MET A 68 -15.00 -1.95 -5.23
CA MET A 68 -14.34 -1.62 -6.51
C MET A 68 -13.01 -2.37 -6.68
N LEU A 69 -12.15 -2.37 -5.65
CA LEU A 69 -10.87 -3.06 -5.69
C LEU A 69 -11.03 -4.57 -5.77
N ASN A 70 -11.98 -5.15 -5.05
CA ASN A 70 -12.28 -6.58 -5.11
C ASN A 70 -12.80 -7.00 -6.49
N ASP A 71 -13.66 -6.20 -7.10
CA ASP A 71 -14.17 -6.48 -8.45
C ASP A 71 -13.08 -6.32 -9.51
N TRP A 72 -12.17 -5.38 -9.32
CA TRP A 72 -11.01 -5.24 -10.18
C TRP A 72 -10.01 -6.40 -10.03
N GLU A 73 -9.75 -6.86 -8.81
CA GLU A 73 -8.90 -8.01 -8.53
C GLU A 73 -9.45 -9.30 -9.14
N LYS A 74 -10.79 -9.49 -9.17
CA LYS A 74 -11.42 -10.63 -9.85
C LYS A 74 -11.17 -10.63 -11.36
N ARG A 75 -11.20 -9.45 -12.00
CA ARG A 75 -10.96 -9.30 -13.44
C ARG A 75 -9.48 -9.38 -13.79
N PHE A 76 -8.63 -8.86 -12.92
CA PHE A 76 -7.20 -8.73 -13.13
C PHE A 76 -6.45 -9.14 -11.85
N PRO A 77 -6.26 -10.44 -11.60
CA PRO A 77 -5.60 -10.93 -10.40
C PRO A 77 -4.22 -10.33 -10.17
N GLY A 78 -3.89 -10.00 -8.92
CA GLY A 78 -2.62 -9.40 -8.53
C GLY A 78 -2.57 -7.87 -8.57
N ARG A 79 -3.67 -7.18 -8.95
CA ARG A 79 -3.66 -5.72 -9.07
C ARG A 79 -3.64 -5.00 -7.74
N ILE A 80 -4.30 -5.53 -6.72
CA ILE A 80 -4.23 -4.97 -5.35
C ILE A 80 -2.78 -5.01 -4.85
N GLU A 81 -2.08 -6.12 -5.09
CA GLU A 81 -0.67 -6.26 -4.73
C GLU A 81 0.21 -5.25 -5.47
N THR A 82 0.03 -5.12 -6.78
CA THR A 82 0.75 -4.14 -7.60
C THR A 82 0.53 -2.72 -7.11
N MET A 83 -0.71 -2.34 -6.79
CA MET A 83 -1.04 -1.02 -6.23
C MET A 83 -0.39 -0.81 -4.86
N PHE A 84 -0.36 -1.84 -4.03
CA PHE A 84 0.30 -1.74 -2.73
C PHE A 84 1.81 -1.54 -2.86
N ARG A 85 2.44 -2.26 -3.78
CA ARG A 85 3.89 -2.12 -4.08
C ARG A 85 4.25 -0.74 -4.60
N SER A 86 3.39 -0.12 -5.40
CA SER A 86 3.67 1.21 -5.95
C SER A 86 3.84 2.27 -4.88
N LEU A 87 3.28 2.08 -3.67
CA LEU A 87 3.50 2.97 -2.53
C LEU A 87 4.93 2.92 -1.98
N ALA A 88 5.64 1.82 -2.19
CA ALA A 88 7.03 1.64 -1.78
C ALA A 88 8.03 1.81 -2.95
N ASN A 89 7.53 2.05 -4.16
CA ASN A 89 8.31 2.18 -5.37
C ASN A 89 7.93 3.47 -6.10
N VAL A 90 8.37 4.57 -5.53
CA VAL A 90 8.07 5.92 -6.02
C VAL A 90 9.26 6.45 -6.78
N VAL A 91 9.03 6.97 -7.99
CA VAL A 91 10.04 7.62 -8.84
C VAL A 91 9.79 9.13 -8.79
N PRO A 92 10.53 9.90 -7.95
CA PRO A 92 10.27 11.31 -7.70
C PRO A 92 10.29 12.17 -8.95
N SER A 93 11.20 11.93 -9.89
CA SER A 93 11.34 12.67 -11.14
C SER A 93 10.13 12.54 -12.08
N HIS A 94 9.28 11.52 -11.88
CA HIS A 94 8.07 11.27 -12.66
C HIS A 94 6.78 11.63 -11.88
N LEU A 95 6.92 12.33 -10.75
CA LEU A 95 5.79 12.84 -9.98
C LEU A 95 5.65 14.36 -10.17
N LEU A 96 4.44 14.87 -9.95
CA LEU A 96 4.13 16.30 -10.09
C LEU A 96 4.40 17.12 -8.81
N ASP A 97 5.05 16.54 -7.80
CA ASP A 97 5.34 17.22 -6.53
C ASP A 97 6.75 17.84 -6.57
N ALA A 98 6.82 19.14 -6.78
CA ALA A 98 8.08 19.90 -6.84
C ALA A 98 8.91 19.86 -5.54
N ARG A 99 8.33 19.40 -4.43
CA ARG A 99 9.07 19.18 -3.17
C ARG A 99 9.88 17.89 -3.18
N LEU A 100 9.49 16.93 -4.02
CA LEU A 100 10.19 15.66 -4.20
C LEU A 100 11.23 15.74 -5.30
N PHE A 101 10.97 16.55 -6.34
CA PHE A 101 11.87 16.72 -7.47
C PHE A 101 11.67 18.08 -8.11
N ASP A 102 12.76 18.86 -8.29
CA ASP A 102 12.72 20.21 -8.87
C ASP A 102 12.67 20.16 -10.40
N PHE A 103 11.53 19.75 -10.97
CA PHE A 103 11.34 19.75 -12.42
C PHE A 103 11.20 21.16 -13.01
N VAL A 104 10.93 22.18 -12.19
CA VAL A 104 10.82 23.59 -12.64
C VAL A 104 12.22 24.17 -12.91
N GLY A 105 13.19 23.80 -12.08
CA GLY A 105 14.58 24.26 -12.19
C GLY A 105 15.44 23.49 -13.20
N LEU A 106 14.92 22.46 -13.87
CA LEU A 106 15.69 21.64 -14.79
C LEU A 106 16.35 22.44 -15.91
N ARG A 107 17.60 22.11 -16.23
CA ARG A 107 18.37 22.65 -17.34
C ARG A 107 19.00 21.51 -18.12
N ALA A 108 19.03 21.62 -19.44
CA ALA A 108 19.78 20.70 -20.28
C ALA A 108 21.28 20.85 -20.01
N THR A 109 21.94 19.78 -19.63
CA THR A 109 23.40 19.73 -19.35
C THR A 109 24.20 19.43 -20.61
N GLY A 110 23.57 18.85 -21.65
CA GLY A 110 24.22 18.34 -22.84
C GLY A 110 24.97 17.01 -22.64
N THR A 111 24.96 16.49 -21.42
CA THR A 111 25.57 15.18 -21.08
C THR A 111 24.51 14.23 -20.54
N PRO A 112 24.49 12.96 -20.99
CA PRO A 112 23.61 11.96 -20.40
C PRO A 112 23.93 11.76 -18.91
N ASP A 113 22.90 11.65 -18.07
CA ASP A 113 23.04 11.25 -16.70
C ASP A 113 23.09 9.72 -16.63
N PRO A 114 24.18 9.09 -16.13
CA PRO A 114 24.29 7.63 -16.04
C PRO A 114 23.27 7.00 -15.08
N GLU A 115 22.81 7.79 -14.09
CA GLU A 115 21.77 7.39 -13.13
C GLU A 115 20.42 8.04 -13.49
N GLY A 116 20.34 8.62 -14.68
CA GLY A 116 19.15 9.29 -15.18
C GLY A 116 17.97 8.33 -15.28
N ASP A 117 16.82 8.86 -14.91
CA ASP A 117 15.57 8.14 -14.90
C ASP A 117 15.14 7.80 -16.32
N ILE A 118 15.08 6.53 -16.64
CA ILE A 118 14.66 6.04 -17.95
C ILE A 118 13.12 6.00 -17.96
N ALA A 119 12.50 6.68 -18.93
CA ALA A 119 11.04 6.78 -19.04
C ALA A 119 10.32 5.42 -19.15
N PHE A 120 11.05 4.37 -19.54
CA PHE A 120 10.55 3.00 -19.58
C PHE A 120 11.56 2.10 -18.86
N ASP A 121 11.21 1.71 -17.63
CA ASP A 121 12.01 0.74 -16.88
C ASP A 121 12.10 -0.58 -17.65
N ALA A 122 13.28 -0.90 -18.14
CA ALA A 122 13.55 -2.18 -18.80
C ALA A 122 13.56 -3.35 -17.81
N GLN A 123 13.57 -3.09 -16.51
CA GLN A 123 13.61 -4.11 -15.48
C GLN A 123 12.28 -4.16 -14.74
N ALA A 124 11.51 -5.22 -14.99
CA ALA A 124 10.41 -5.59 -14.10
C ALA A 124 11.01 -5.92 -12.72
N LEU A 125 10.53 -5.28 -11.68
CA LEU A 125 10.89 -5.65 -10.31
C LEU A 125 10.61 -7.13 -10.10
N PRO A 126 11.55 -7.89 -9.51
CA PRO A 126 11.30 -9.28 -9.19
C PRO A 126 10.04 -9.38 -8.34
N PRO A 127 9.18 -10.38 -8.56
CA PRO A 127 8.03 -10.58 -7.72
C PRO A 127 8.52 -10.69 -6.27
N LEU A 128 7.92 -9.93 -5.34
CA LEU A 128 8.05 -10.22 -3.93
C LEU A 128 7.55 -11.65 -3.76
N ALA A 129 8.46 -12.59 -3.57
CA ALA A 129 8.08 -13.94 -3.25
C ALA A 129 7.13 -13.87 -2.05
N PRO A 130 5.91 -14.44 -2.14
CA PRO A 130 5.10 -14.60 -0.96
C PRO A 130 5.96 -15.43 -0.02
N GLN A 131 6.39 -14.84 1.10
CA GLN A 131 6.91 -15.64 2.19
C GLN A 131 5.69 -16.43 2.71
N ALA A 132 5.55 -17.64 2.22
CA ALA A 132 4.65 -18.60 2.81
C ALA A 132 5.17 -18.82 4.25
N ILE A 133 4.52 -18.19 5.20
CA ILE A 133 4.70 -18.56 6.61
C ILE A 133 4.02 -19.90 6.73
N ASP A 134 4.82 -20.95 6.77
CA ASP A 134 4.33 -22.32 7.00
C ASP A 134 3.89 -22.43 8.46
N PHE A 135 2.60 -22.19 8.70
CA PHE A 135 1.99 -22.30 10.03
C PHE A 135 1.74 -23.75 10.48
N MET A 136 2.11 -24.76 9.67
CA MET A 136 1.84 -26.17 9.96
C MET A 136 3.03 -26.94 10.56
N ALA A 137 4.16 -26.27 10.83
CA ALA A 137 5.38 -26.98 11.28
C ALA A 137 5.66 -26.89 12.79
N GLN A 138 4.64 -26.81 13.65
CA GLN A 138 4.82 -26.89 15.09
C GLN A 138 3.68 -27.70 15.75
N ASP A 139 3.60 -28.98 15.44
CA ASP A 139 2.97 -29.97 16.28
C ASP A 139 3.85 -31.24 16.24
N ASP A 140 4.88 -31.27 17.09
CA ASP A 140 5.52 -32.44 17.67
C ASP A 140 5.86 -32.18 19.14
#